data_17de289e16cfdec1098546f41dbbd94d
#
_entry.id   17de289e16cfdec1098546f41dbbd94d
#
_cell.length_a   1.000
_cell.length_b   1.000
_cell.length_c   1.000
_cell.angle_alpha   90.00
_cell.angle_beta   90.00
_cell.angle_gamma   90.00
#
_symmetry.space_group_name_H-M   'P 1'
#
loop_
_entity.id
_entity.type
_entity.pdbx_description
1 polymer ?
#
loop_
_entity_poly.entity_id
_entity_poly.type
_entity_poly.pdbx_seq_one_letter_code
_entity_poly.pdbx_strand_id
1 'polypeptide(L)'
;MNLRIYAALLFWIGVVAVSCNRDDISFETPASGLRFSADTVFCDTVYNQVRSESYAFKVYNDADQDVVIPNIKLGRGAGSLYRINVDGKSGTEFTNVPLRGKDSMYVFVEIAPTASGPEAIATDKVHFTTGSGVDNVTLFSVVQDAEFFVETTGNPNILSGTHTWNNDKAKIIFGDLTLASGSTLNIESGTKVYFFKNSGMTVQSGATVNVNGDLNAEVVIRGDRNDPYYDTIPKNWNSMQFENGSLLNMNYARVFGGTRGLDFREASATIQNTIIHTFEEYGIHAVNSTITASNLVMNNCQFANFGIFKGGTYDLTHCTLTNQWRPVAAPALIAGNEWINSQGQTETGALNLNIKNSILHSIAANAVIFAPISGQTFSYLMRNCLITHDSNGAGFDITGNPAVVAPTVNEDPSFMNTLISKMNLRVNTDSPAKNKGNTADAATVPLDLVKISRTANPTLGAYQ
;
A
#
# COMPACT_ATOMS: atom_id res chain seq x y z
N MET A 1 11.32 -80.68 2.33
CA MET A 1 11.16 -79.28 2.78
C MET A 1 11.39 -78.22 1.69
N ASN A 2 11.61 -78.60 0.46
CA ASN A 2 12.03 -77.64 -0.57
C ASN A 2 10.98 -77.30 -1.65
N LEU A 3 9.92 -78.12 -1.86
CA LEU A 3 8.94 -77.85 -2.92
C LEU A 3 8.00 -76.70 -2.61
N ARG A 4 7.65 -76.48 -1.33
CA ARG A 4 6.80 -75.39 -0.88
C ARG A 4 7.50 -74.01 -0.95
N ILE A 5 8.83 -73.98 -0.77
CA ILE A 5 9.62 -72.76 -0.86
C ILE A 5 9.74 -72.34 -2.36
N TYR A 6 9.93 -73.28 -3.28
CA TYR A 6 9.99 -72.96 -4.71
C TYR A 6 8.65 -72.52 -5.26
N ALA A 7 7.53 -73.09 -4.80
CA ALA A 7 6.20 -72.64 -5.17
C ALA A 7 5.87 -71.22 -4.65
N ALA A 8 6.33 -70.89 -3.46
CA ALA A 8 6.16 -69.56 -2.89
C ALA A 8 7.05 -68.52 -3.61
N LEU A 9 8.27 -68.90 -3.98
CA LEU A 9 9.18 -68.02 -4.74
C LEU A 9 8.66 -67.76 -6.17
N LEU A 10 8.12 -68.80 -6.86
CA LEU A 10 7.51 -68.66 -8.18
C LEU A 10 6.25 -67.82 -8.15
N PHE A 11 5.43 -67.92 -7.09
CA PHE A 11 4.25 -67.07 -6.90
C PHE A 11 4.64 -65.58 -6.67
N TRP A 12 5.69 -65.34 -5.88
CA TRP A 12 6.22 -63.99 -5.66
C TRP A 12 6.84 -63.37 -6.93
N ILE A 13 7.58 -64.14 -7.74
CA ILE A 13 8.13 -63.69 -9.03
C ILE A 13 6.97 -63.40 -10.02
N GLY A 14 5.91 -64.20 -10.02
CA GLY A 14 4.71 -63.95 -10.85
C GLY A 14 3.98 -62.66 -10.48
N VAL A 15 3.88 -62.29 -9.17
CA VAL A 15 3.25 -61.08 -8.71
C VAL A 15 4.10 -59.82 -9.04
N VAL A 16 5.43 -59.93 -9.00
CA VAL A 16 6.29 -58.81 -9.37
C VAL A 16 6.32 -58.58 -10.89
N ALA A 17 6.12 -59.62 -11.72
CA ALA A 17 6.09 -59.49 -13.17
C ALA A 17 4.80 -58.85 -13.72
N VAL A 18 3.72 -58.79 -12.93
CA VAL A 18 2.44 -58.17 -13.35
C VAL A 18 2.41 -56.67 -12.92
N SER A 19 3.38 -56.20 -12.12
CA SER A 19 3.41 -54.85 -11.57
C SER A 19 4.00 -53.77 -12.51
N CYS A 20 4.41 -54.11 -13.73
CA CYS A 20 4.86 -53.18 -14.76
C CYS A 20 3.98 -53.23 -16.00
N ASN A 21 2.68 -53.00 -15.89
CA ASN A 21 2.00 -52.45 -17.02
C ASN A 21 2.45 -51.01 -17.19
N ARG A 22 3.36 -50.75 -18.12
CA ARG A 22 3.46 -49.45 -18.76
C ARG A 22 2.08 -49.26 -19.43
N ASP A 23 1.27 -48.38 -18.87
CA ASP A 23 0.15 -47.86 -19.63
C ASP A 23 0.77 -47.28 -20.92
N ASP A 24 0.38 -47.81 -22.05
CA ASP A 24 0.70 -47.24 -23.36
C ASP A 24 -0.02 -45.87 -23.38
N ILE A 25 0.72 -44.81 -23.10
CA ILE A 25 0.19 -43.46 -23.08
C ILE A 25 -0.08 -43.08 -24.53
N SER A 26 -1.32 -43.19 -24.95
CA SER A 26 -1.80 -42.68 -26.24
C SER A 26 -2.38 -41.28 -26.05
N PHE A 27 -1.75 -40.29 -26.64
CA PHE A 27 -2.23 -38.94 -26.63
C PHE A 27 -3.10 -38.65 -27.85
N GLU A 28 -4.31 -38.16 -27.63
CA GLU A 28 -5.21 -37.72 -28.68
C GLU A 28 -5.37 -36.20 -28.67
N THR A 29 -5.73 -35.62 -29.81
CA THR A 29 -6.10 -34.20 -29.84
C THR A 29 -7.37 -34.00 -29.04
N PRO A 30 -7.48 -32.98 -28.16
CA PRO A 30 -8.70 -32.74 -27.37
C PRO A 30 -9.90 -32.59 -28.29
N ALA A 31 -10.89 -33.52 -28.17
CA ALA A 31 -12.06 -33.53 -29.00
C ALA A 31 -13.06 -32.40 -28.66
N SER A 32 -13.01 -31.90 -27.42
CA SER A 32 -13.79 -30.77 -26.93
C SER A 32 -12.89 -29.65 -26.47
N GLY A 33 -13.47 -28.46 -26.21
CA GLY A 33 -12.74 -27.32 -25.65
C GLY A 33 -12.07 -27.63 -24.31
N LEU A 34 -10.96 -27.01 -24.05
CA LEU A 34 -10.25 -27.04 -22.77
C LEU A 34 -10.94 -26.12 -21.76
N ARG A 35 -10.84 -26.45 -20.47
CA ARG A 35 -11.28 -25.55 -19.41
C ARG A 35 -10.09 -24.77 -18.84
N PHE A 36 -10.31 -23.50 -18.52
CA PHE A 36 -9.28 -22.61 -17.97
C PHE A 36 -9.70 -22.13 -16.58
N SER A 37 -8.71 -21.83 -15.72
CA SER A 37 -8.96 -21.22 -14.40
C SER A 37 -9.40 -19.76 -14.50
N ALA A 38 -9.13 -19.11 -15.63
CA ALA A 38 -9.53 -17.73 -15.93
C ALA A 38 -9.67 -17.57 -17.45
N ASP A 39 -10.63 -16.78 -17.90
CA ASP A 39 -10.79 -16.35 -19.29
C ASP A 39 -9.91 -15.15 -19.64
N THR A 40 -9.49 -14.41 -18.61
CA THR A 40 -8.61 -13.24 -18.71
C THR A 40 -7.58 -13.26 -17.59
N VAL A 41 -6.30 -13.09 -17.94
CA VAL A 41 -5.19 -12.89 -17.01
C VAL A 41 -4.89 -11.40 -16.98
N PHE A 42 -5.18 -10.78 -15.85
CA PHE A 42 -4.78 -9.42 -15.57
C PHE A 42 -3.35 -9.44 -15.05
N CYS A 43 -2.41 -9.09 -15.91
CA CYS A 43 -1.07 -8.76 -15.48
C CYS A 43 -1.10 -7.30 -15.02
N ASP A 44 -0.63 -7.06 -13.81
CA ASP A 44 -0.69 -5.75 -13.14
C ASP A 44 -0.25 -4.57 -14.04
N THR A 45 -0.38 -3.35 -13.55
CA THR A 45 0.25 -2.20 -14.19
C THR A 45 1.77 -2.38 -14.18
N VAL A 46 2.36 -2.40 -15.36
CA VAL A 46 3.81 -2.58 -15.56
C VAL A 46 4.45 -1.32 -16.10
N TYR A 47 5.72 -1.15 -15.81
CA TYR A 47 6.46 0.02 -16.27
C TYR A 47 7.17 -0.25 -17.58
N ASN A 48 7.23 0.76 -18.43
CA ASN A 48 7.95 0.70 -19.70
C ASN A 48 9.40 0.21 -19.49
N GLN A 49 9.84 -0.77 -20.28
CA GLN A 49 11.15 -1.41 -20.23
C GLN A 49 11.44 -2.29 -18.99
N VAL A 50 10.49 -2.47 -18.08
CA VAL A 50 10.63 -3.35 -16.91
C VAL A 50 9.74 -4.57 -17.10
N ARG A 51 10.31 -5.77 -16.96
CA ARG A 51 9.52 -7.01 -16.99
C ARG A 51 8.61 -7.09 -15.77
N SER A 52 7.41 -7.59 -16.01
CA SER A 52 6.49 -7.90 -14.92
C SER A 52 6.97 -9.06 -14.05
N GLU A 53 6.30 -9.26 -12.93
CA GLU A 53 6.28 -10.56 -12.27
C GLU A 53 5.60 -11.62 -13.15
N SER A 54 5.78 -12.89 -12.77
CA SER A 54 5.12 -13.99 -13.46
C SER A 54 3.71 -14.19 -12.92
N TYR A 55 2.72 -14.05 -13.78
CA TYR A 55 1.33 -14.42 -13.54
C TYR A 55 1.09 -15.84 -14.04
N ALA A 56 -0.01 -16.47 -13.62
CA ALA A 56 -0.31 -17.82 -14.05
C ALA A 56 -1.81 -18.08 -14.18
N PHE A 57 -2.16 -18.97 -15.09
CA PHE A 57 -3.47 -19.61 -15.14
C PHE A 57 -3.30 -21.12 -15.37
N LYS A 58 -4.35 -21.87 -15.05
CA LYS A 58 -4.36 -23.33 -15.27
C LYS A 58 -5.18 -23.68 -16.51
N VAL A 59 -4.69 -24.69 -17.21
CA VAL A 59 -5.39 -25.39 -18.29
C VAL A 59 -5.75 -26.76 -17.77
N TYR A 60 -7.02 -27.16 -17.86
CA TYR A 60 -7.51 -28.43 -17.35
C TYR A 60 -7.92 -29.34 -18.49
N ASN A 61 -7.55 -30.61 -18.38
CA ASN A 61 -8.13 -31.70 -19.13
C ASN A 61 -9.12 -32.44 -18.22
N ASP A 62 -10.39 -32.15 -18.37
CA ASP A 62 -11.46 -32.79 -17.58
C ASP A 62 -11.88 -34.16 -18.11
N ALA A 63 -11.31 -34.61 -19.26
CA ALA A 63 -11.53 -35.95 -19.81
C ALA A 63 -10.72 -37.02 -19.08
N ASP A 64 -11.07 -38.29 -19.23
CA ASP A 64 -10.32 -39.42 -18.67
C ASP A 64 -9.09 -39.78 -19.52
N GLN A 65 -9.06 -39.40 -20.80
CA GLN A 65 -8.00 -39.70 -21.74
C GLN A 65 -6.89 -38.62 -21.69
N ASP A 66 -5.68 -39.06 -21.90
CA ASP A 66 -4.54 -38.18 -22.12
C ASP A 66 -4.68 -37.46 -23.48
N VAL A 67 -4.38 -36.17 -23.52
CA VAL A 67 -4.47 -35.38 -24.74
C VAL A 67 -3.14 -34.72 -25.10
N VAL A 68 -2.94 -34.46 -26.39
CA VAL A 68 -1.89 -33.57 -26.90
C VAL A 68 -2.56 -32.33 -27.46
N ILE A 69 -2.20 -31.17 -26.92
CA ILE A 69 -2.65 -29.89 -27.48
C ILE A 69 -1.74 -29.58 -28.67
N PRO A 70 -2.27 -29.56 -29.91
CA PRO A 70 -1.46 -29.44 -31.10
C PRO A 70 -0.62 -28.17 -31.16
N ASN A 71 -1.22 -27.05 -30.72
CA ASN A 71 -0.53 -25.76 -30.72
C ASN A 71 -1.04 -24.87 -29.59
N ILE A 72 -0.10 -24.23 -28.87
CA ILE A 72 -0.34 -23.16 -27.90
C ILE A 72 0.51 -21.98 -28.35
N LYS A 73 -0.09 -20.82 -28.62
CA LYS A 73 0.65 -19.65 -29.10
C LYS A 73 0.05 -18.33 -28.65
N LEU A 74 0.88 -17.30 -28.59
CA LEU A 74 0.45 -15.92 -28.46
C LEU A 74 -0.15 -15.43 -29.78
N GLY A 75 -1.24 -14.67 -29.71
CA GLY A 75 -1.95 -14.19 -30.90
C GLY A 75 -1.10 -13.30 -31.79
N ARG A 76 -0.23 -12.48 -31.19
CA ARG A 76 0.73 -11.64 -31.92
C ARG A 76 2.06 -12.34 -32.21
N GLY A 77 2.23 -13.59 -31.81
CA GLY A 77 3.44 -14.38 -32.00
C GLY A 77 4.70 -13.68 -31.50
N ALA A 78 5.74 -13.60 -32.32
CA ALA A 78 7.00 -12.94 -31.96
C ALA A 78 6.89 -11.44 -31.71
N GLY A 79 5.84 -10.78 -32.22
CA GLY A 79 5.53 -9.36 -31.99
C GLY A 79 4.78 -9.08 -30.69
N SER A 80 4.48 -10.12 -29.89
CA SER A 80 3.83 -9.96 -28.60
C SER A 80 4.75 -9.27 -27.60
N LEU A 81 4.20 -8.39 -26.78
CA LEU A 81 4.87 -7.87 -25.58
C LEU A 81 4.94 -8.93 -24.48
N TYR A 82 4.09 -9.96 -24.58
CA TYR A 82 4.04 -11.07 -23.62
C TYR A 82 5.02 -12.20 -23.98
N ARG A 83 5.39 -12.95 -22.96
CA ARG A 83 6.07 -14.25 -23.06
C ARG A 83 5.31 -15.22 -22.18
N ILE A 84 5.16 -16.45 -22.62
CA ILE A 84 4.52 -17.50 -21.83
C ILE A 84 5.52 -18.63 -21.57
N ASN A 85 5.37 -19.28 -20.44
CA ASN A 85 6.08 -20.50 -20.11
C ASN A 85 5.05 -21.63 -20.00
N VAL A 86 5.24 -22.64 -20.83
CA VAL A 86 4.40 -23.82 -20.91
C VAL A 86 5.28 -25.04 -20.63
N ASP A 87 4.95 -25.84 -19.63
CA ASP A 87 5.69 -27.05 -19.25
C ASP A 87 7.21 -26.77 -19.07
N GLY A 88 7.54 -25.67 -18.35
CA GLY A 88 8.93 -25.29 -18.06
C GLY A 88 9.69 -24.64 -19.23
N LYS A 89 9.10 -24.49 -20.41
CA LYS A 89 9.71 -23.84 -21.57
C LYS A 89 9.13 -22.44 -21.76
N SER A 90 9.99 -21.44 -21.94
CA SER A 90 9.58 -20.07 -22.25
C SER A 90 9.58 -19.83 -23.75
N GLY A 91 8.54 -19.16 -24.26
CA GLY A 91 8.41 -18.87 -25.68
C GLY A 91 7.13 -18.13 -26.04
N THR A 92 6.85 -18.08 -27.35
CA THR A 92 5.62 -17.49 -27.89
C THR A 92 4.75 -18.51 -28.62
N GLU A 93 5.29 -19.70 -28.88
CA GLU A 93 4.61 -20.80 -29.55
C GLU A 93 5.15 -22.15 -29.11
N PHE A 94 4.28 -23.14 -28.90
CA PHE A 94 4.58 -24.49 -28.46
C PHE A 94 3.70 -25.47 -29.25
N THR A 95 4.28 -26.59 -29.63
CA THR A 95 3.59 -27.63 -30.40
C THR A 95 3.59 -28.95 -29.64
N ASN A 96 2.53 -29.73 -29.81
CA ASN A 96 2.38 -31.07 -29.25
C ASN A 96 2.58 -31.10 -27.72
N VAL A 97 1.88 -30.25 -26.99
CA VAL A 97 1.99 -30.15 -25.52
C VAL A 97 1.10 -31.21 -24.88
N PRO A 98 1.65 -32.20 -24.15
CA PRO A 98 0.87 -33.26 -23.53
C PRO A 98 0.15 -32.75 -22.26
N LEU A 99 -1.07 -33.25 -22.03
CA LEU A 99 -1.82 -33.00 -20.79
C LEU A 99 -2.59 -34.28 -20.43
N ARG A 100 -2.29 -34.84 -19.27
CA ARG A 100 -2.91 -36.10 -18.83
C ARG A 100 -4.38 -35.94 -18.54
N GLY A 101 -5.12 -37.05 -18.60
CA GLY A 101 -6.52 -37.12 -18.21
C GLY A 101 -6.71 -36.75 -16.74
N LYS A 102 -7.76 -35.98 -16.43
CA LYS A 102 -8.06 -35.44 -15.08
C LYS A 102 -6.95 -34.60 -14.45
N ASP A 103 -6.06 -34.05 -15.24
CA ASP A 103 -4.93 -33.26 -14.77
C ASP A 103 -5.00 -31.80 -15.28
N SER A 104 -4.08 -30.99 -14.80
CA SER A 104 -3.95 -29.58 -15.19
C SER A 104 -2.48 -29.17 -15.31
N MET A 105 -2.20 -28.23 -16.20
CA MET A 105 -0.89 -27.58 -16.29
C MET A 105 -1.02 -26.08 -16.02
N TYR A 106 0.07 -25.49 -15.50
CA TYR A 106 0.21 -24.05 -15.41
C TYR A 106 0.77 -23.46 -16.69
N VAL A 107 0.21 -22.35 -17.11
CA VAL A 107 0.79 -21.45 -18.08
C VAL A 107 1.18 -20.19 -17.36
N PHE A 108 2.48 -19.90 -17.27
CA PHE A 108 2.98 -18.67 -16.68
C PHE A 108 3.08 -17.60 -17.75
N VAL A 109 2.79 -16.37 -17.37
CA VAL A 109 2.72 -15.21 -18.26
C VAL A 109 3.59 -14.09 -17.70
N GLU A 110 4.45 -13.52 -18.52
CA GLU A 110 5.24 -12.32 -18.24
C GLU A 110 5.04 -11.31 -19.38
N ILE A 111 5.12 -10.03 -19.06
CA ILE A 111 5.12 -8.96 -20.05
C ILE A 111 6.42 -8.15 -19.96
N ALA A 112 7.01 -7.85 -21.13
CA ALA A 112 8.13 -6.92 -21.27
C ALA A 112 7.67 -5.73 -22.14
N PRO A 113 7.08 -4.71 -21.52
CA PRO A 113 6.32 -3.70 -22.22
C PRO A 113 7.20 -2.64 -22.88
N THR A 114 6.68 -2.07 -23.97
CA THR A 114 7.11 -0.79 -24.53
C THR A 114 5.90 0.13 -24.62
N ALA A 115 6.02 1.36 -24.14
CA ALA A 115 4.99 2.38 -24.23
C ALA A 115 5.55 3.65 -24.88
N SER A 116 4.72 4.37 -25.59
CA SER A 116 5.04 5.66 -26.21
C SER A 116 4.20 6.82 -25.65
N GLY A 117 3.61 6.65 -24.48
CA GLY A 117 2.79 7.65 -23.79
C GLY A 117 2.65 7.32 -22.30
N PRO A 118 2.04 8.22 -21.49
CA PRO A 118 1.95 8.07 -20.04
C PRO A 118 1.32 6.76 -19.59
N GLU A 119 0.31 6.30 -20.32
CA GLU A 119 -0.34 5.01 -20.12
C GLU A 119 -0.72 4.41 -21.48
N ALA A 120 -0.54 3.10 -21.63
CA ALA A 120 -0.98 2.33 -22.79
C ALA A 120 -1.58 1.00 -22.34
N ILE A 121 -2.57 0.51 -23.06
CA ILE A 121 -3.16 -0.82 -22.81
C ILE A 121 -2.43 -1.83 -23.71
N ALA A 122 -1.83 -2.85 -23.08
CA ALA A 122 -1.29 -4.01 -23.76
C ALA A 122 -2.28 -5.17 -23.68
N THR A 123 -2.67 -5.70 -24.82
CA THR A 123 -3.53 -6.89 -24.88
C THR A 123 -2.99 -7.91 -25.87
N ASP A 124 -3.15 -9.18 -25.55
CA ASP A 124 -2.92 -10.30 -26.46
C ASP A 124 -3.82 -11.47 -26.05
N LYS A 125 -3.75 -12.59 -26.75
CA LYS A 125 -4.45 -13.83 -26.41
C LYS A 125 -3.47 -15.01 -26.47
N VAL A 126 -3.66 -15.94 -25.55
CA VAL A 126 -3.07 -17.28 -25.69
C VAL A 126 -4.09 -18.15 -26.40
N HIS A 127 -3.77 -18.64 -27.59
CA HIS A 127 -4.57 -19.53 -28.40
C HIS A 127 -4.20 -20.98 -28.12
N PHE A 128 -5.19 -21.83 -27.90
CA PHE A 128 -5.07 -23.27 -27.71
C PHE A 128 -5.84 -23.96 -28.84
N THR A 129 -5.12 -24.65 -29.71
CA THR A 129 -5.73 -25.43 -30.79
C THR A 129 -6.29 -26.73 -30.24
N THR A 130 -7.53 -27.06 -30.51
CA THR A 130 -8.21 -28.29 -30.16
C THR A 130 -8.88 -28.89 -31.39
N GLY A 131 -9.42 -30.12 -31.28
CA GLY A 131 -10.20 -30.72 -32.38
C GLY A 131 -11.51 -29.99 -32.69
N SER A 132 -12.05 -29.23 -31.73
CA SER A 132 -13.27 -28.42 -31.88
C SER A 132 -13.01 -26.99 -32.37
N GLY A 133 -11.74 -26.55 -32.41
CA GLY A 133 -11.39 -25.19 -32.83
C GLY A 133 -10.23 -24.58 -32.05
N VAL A 134 -10.35 -23.29 -31.72
CA VAL A 134 -9.33 -22.55 -30.97
C VAL A 134 -9.96 -21.92 -29.75
N ASP A 135 -9.55 -22.38 -28.57
CA ASP A 135 -9.88 -21.76 -27.30
C ASP A 135 -8.88 -20.64 -26.98
N ASN A 136 -9.31 -19.63 -26.21
CA ASN A 136 -8.51 -18.46 -25.95
C ASN A 136 -8.53 -18.05 -24.48
N VAL A 137 -7.38 -17.60 -23.98
CA VAL A 137 -7.25 -16.85 -22.72
C VAL A 137 -6.73 -15.45 -23.07
N THR A 138 -7.44 -14.41 -22.63
CA THR A 138 -7.04 -13.01 -22.87
C THR A 138 -5.95 -12.61 -21.89
N LEU A 139 -4.95 -11.89 -22.38
CA LEU A 139 -3.92 -11.25 -21.55
C LEU A 139 -4.16 -9.74 -21.59
N PHE A 140 -4.15 -9.12 -20.43
CA PHE A 140 -4.40 -7.68 -20.28
C PHE A 140 -3.40 -7.07 -19.29
N SER A 141 -2.83 -5.92 -19.65
CA SER A 141 -1.94 -5.13 -18.78
C SER A 141 -2.07 -3.64 -19.11
N VAL A 142 -1.89 -2.79 -18.10
CA VAL A 142 -1.66 -1.36 -18.29
C VAL A 142 -0.16 -1.12 -18.25
N VAL A 143 0.37 -0.44 -19.28
CA VAL A 143 1.79 -0.08 -19.37
C VAL A 143 1.92 1.41 -19.08
N GLN A 144 2.69 1.77 -18.05
CA GLN A 144 2.99 3.15 -17.72
C GLN A 144 4.39 3.53 -18.17
N ASP A 145 4.55 4.71 -18.78
CA ASP A 145 5.87 5.30 -18.95
C ASP A 145 6.40 5.80 -17.59
N ALA A 146 7.68 5.62 -17.34
CA ALA A 146 8.27 5.89 -16.05
C ALA A 146 9.66 6.50 -16.14
N GLU A 147 10.01 7.32 -15.16
CA GLU A 147 11.34 7.80 -14.88
C GLU A 147 11.91 7.05 -13.68
N PHE A 148 13.09 6.46 -13.85
CA PHE A 148 13.70 5.58 -12.86
C PHE A 148 14.82 6.28 -12.10
N PHE A 149 14.73 6.23 -10.78
CA PHE A 149 15.76 6.67 -9.84
C PHE A 149 16.37 5.43 -9.22
N VAL A 150 17.59 5.06 -9.64
CA VAL A 150 18.19 3.77 -9.29
C VAL A 150 19.50 3.97 -8.56
N GLU A 151 19.55 3.46 -7.33
CA GLU A 151 20.82 3.34 -6.61
C GLU A 151 21.62 2.16 -7.16
N THR A 152 22.88 2.39 -7.50
CA THR A 152 23.80 1.33 -7.96
C THR A 152 25.13 1.43 -7.20
N THR A 153 25.87 0.30 -7.14
CA THR A 153 27.16 0.26 -6.48
C THR A 153 28.11 1.32 -7.08
N GLY A 154 28.54 2.29 -6.26
CA GLY A 154 29.42 3.38 -6.67
C GLY A 154 28.72 4.58 -7.34
N ASN A 155 27.39 4.54 -7.50
CA ASN A 155 26.60 5.66 -7.99
C ASN A 155 25.34 5.85 -7.11
N PRO A 156 25.45 6.63 -6.02
CA PRO A 156 24.32 6.89 -5.13
C PRO A 156 23.23 7.69 -5.85
N ASN A 157 21.98 7.39 -5.52
CA ASN A 157 20.80 8.01 -6.10
C ASN A 157 20.55 9.37 -5.38
N ILE A 158 21.14 10.45 -5.86
CA ILE A 158 21.12 11.76 -5.19
C ILE A 158 20.54 12.84 -6.12
N LEU A 159 19.53 13.56 -5.63
CA LEU A 159 19.03 14.79 -6.23
C LEU A 159 19.65 16.01 -5.56
N SER A 160 20.31 16.86 -6.33
CA SER A 160 20.94 18.10 -5.85
C SER A 160 20.41 19.31 -6.60
N GLY A 161 20.18 20.43 -5.91
CA GLY A 161 19.60 21.63 -6.49
C GLY A 161 18.07 21.58 -6.52
N THR A 162 17.46 22.17 -7.53
CA THR A 162 15.99 22.23 -7.65
C THR A 162 15.51 21.27 -8.71
N HIS A 163 14.59 20.37 -8.32
CA HIS A 163 13.95 19.40 -9.20
C HIS A 163 12.42 19.60 -9.19
N THR A 164 11.79 19.30 -10.33
CA THR A 164 10.34 19.30 -10.45
C THR A 164 9.90 18.00 -11.09
N TRP A 165 9.06 17.26 -10.38
CA TRP A 165 8.37 16.08 -10.86
C TRP A 165 6.94 16.44 -11.26
N ASN A 166 6.57 16.14 -12.48
CA ASN A 166 5.23 16.34 -12.99
C ASN A 166 4.59 14.98 -13.31
N ASN A 167 3.32 14.99 -13.72
CA ASN A 167 2.51 13.80 -13.94
C ASN A 167 2.66 13.16 -15.34
N ASP A 168 3.65 13.60 -16.12
CA ASP A 168 3.92 13.04 -17.47
C ASP A 168 4.37 11.58 -17.40
N LYS A 169 5.15 11.25 -16.37
CA LYS A 169 5.68 9.91 -16.10
C LYS A 169 5.62 9.57 -14.61
N ALA A 170 5.36 8.31 -14.30
CA ALA A 170 5.53 7.82 -12.94
C ALA A 170 7.00 7.91 -12.52
N LYS A 171 7.27 8.27 -11.27
CA LYS A 171 8.61 8.35 -10.67
C LYS A 171 8.85 7.06 -9.87
N ILE A 172 9.75 6.21 -10.34
CA ILE A 172 10.02 4.89 -9.74
C ILE A 172 11.36 4.90 -9.04
N ILE A 173 11.37 4.61 -7.76
CA ILE A 173 12.56 4.67 -6.91
C ILE A 173 13.00 3.24 -6.54
N PHE A 174 14.23 2.88 -6.92
CA PHE A 174 14.89 1.65 -6.56
C PHE A 174 16.08 1.94 -5.63
N GLY A 175 16.06 1.38 -4.41
CA GLY A 175 17.00 1.70 -3.35
C GLY A 175 16.63 3.01 -2.65
N ASP A 176 17.61 3.65 -2.01
CA ASP A 176 17.38 4.89 -1.29
C ASP A 176 17.65 6.10 -2.18
N LEU A 177 16.66 7.00 -2.31
CA LEU A 177 16.80 8.29 -2.96
C LEU A 177 17.13 9.36 -1.93
N THR A 178 18.19 10.09 -2.13
CA THR A 178 18.58 11.20 -1.26
C THR A 178 18.29 12.53 -1.93
N LEU A 179 17.49 13.39 -1.29
CA LEU A 179 17.45 14.82 -1.61
C LEU A 179 18.54 15.52 -0.80
N ALA A 180 19.57 16.01 -1.48
CA ALA A 180 20.76 16.57 -0.87
C ALA A 180 20.45 17.84 -0.05
N SER A 181 21.29 18.14 0.93
CA SER A 181 21.16 19.30 1.80
C SER A 181 20.96 20.60 1.01
N GLY A 182 19.99 21.41 1.43
CA GLY A 182 19.63 22.68 0.79
C GLY A 182 18.95 22.56 -0.58
N SER A 183 18.66 21.35 -1.04
CA SER A 183 17.97 21.11 -2.32
C SER A 183 16.45 21.21 -2.18
N THR A 184 15.77 21.40 -3.31
CA THR A 184 14.31 21.51 -3.36
C THR A 184 13.74 20.51 -4.36
N LEU A 185 12.74 19.74 -3.92
CA LEU A 185 11.93 18.88 -4.80
C LEU A 185 10.50 19.38 -4.82
N ASN A 186 10.00 19.76 -5.99
CA ASN A 186 8.60 20.07 -6.23
C ASN A 186 7.93 18.87 -6.89
N ILE A 187 6.84 18.39 -6.32
CA ILE A 187 6.04 17.28 -6.86
C ILE A 187 4.67 17.85 -7.21
N GLU A 188 4.39 17.95 -8.50
CA GLU A 188 3.19 18.62 -9.01
C GLU A 188 1.96 17.70 -9.02
N SER A 189 0.79 18.30 -9.20
CA SER A 189 -0.49 17.61 -9.10
C SER A 189 -0.62 16.41 -10.05
N GLY A 190 -1.22 15.33 -9.56
CA GLY A 190 -1.42 14.08 -10.29
C GLY A 190 -0.17 13.22 -10.46
N THR A 191 0.99 13.65 -9.92
CA THR A 191 2.24 12.88 -9.98
C THR A 191 2.10 11.58 -9.19
N LYS A 192 2.60 10.49 -9.75
CA LYS A 192 2.68 9.17 -9.12
C LYS A 192 4.13 8.89 -8.74
N VAL A 193 4.38 8.67 -7.44
CA VAL A 193 5.71 8.34 -6.89
C VAL A 193 5.63 6.94 -6.30
N TYR A 194 6.40 6.03 -6.85
CA TYR A 194 6.38 4.62 -6.49
C TYR A 194 7.74 4.17 -5.98
N PHE A 195 7.72 3.47 -4.87
CA PHE A 195 8.91 2.90 -4.27
C PHE A 195 8.95 1.39 -4.49
N PHE A 196 10.05 0.88 -5.00
CA PHE A 196 10.30 -0.55 -5.01
C PHE A 196 10.42 -1.09 -3.57
N LYS A 197 10.24 -2.38 -3.41
CA LYS A 197 10.37 -3.03 -2.09
C LYS A 197 11.71 -2.68 -1.42
N ASN A 198 11.68 -2.31 -0.15
CA ASN A 198 12.81 -1.85 0.66
C ASN A 198 13.46 -0.53 0.19
N SER A 199 12.82 0.19 -0.72
CA SER A 199 13.26 1.53 -1.14
C SER A 199 12.66 2.60 -0.24
N GLY A 200 13.30 3.76 -0.20
CA GLY A 200 12.86 4.91 0.58
C GLY A 200 13.41 6.23 0.04
N MET A 201 13.15 7.30 0.79
CA MET A 201 13.68 8.62 0.48
C MET A 201 14.21 9.28 1.74
N THR A 202 15.40 9.84 1.67
CA THR A 202 15.98 10.67 2.73
C THR A 202 16.08 12.13 2.27
N VAL A 203 15.42 13.02 3.01
CA VAL A 203 15.46 14.47 2.82
C VAL A 203 16.44 15.04 3.82
N GLN A 204 17.64 15.44 3.35
CA GLN A 204 18.71 15.90 4.19
C GLN A 204 18.45 17.28 4.80
N SER A 205 19.27 17.65 5.77
CA SER A 205 19.18 18.91 6.51
C SER A 205 19.04 20.13 5.59
N GLY A 206 18.06 20.98 5.87
CA GLY A 206 17.80 22.21 5.10
C GLY A 206 17.20 21.97 3.70
N ALA A 207 16.96 20.72 3.30
CA ALA A 207 16.25 20.45 2.04
C ALA A 207 14.74 20.60 2.20
N THR A 208 14.07 20.90 1.09
CA THR A 208 12.61 21.14 1.05
C THR A 208 11.92 20.22 0.05
N VAL A 209 10.84 19.59 0.48
CA VAL A 209 9.92 18.87 -0.41
C VAL A 209 8.58 19.62 -0.44
N ASN A 210 8.14 20.01 -1.63
CA ASN A 210 6.82 20.58 -1.88
C ASN A 210 5.97 19.59 -2.65
N VAL A 211 4.86 19.14 -2.07
CA VAL A 211 3.89 18.26 -2.70
C VAL A 211 2.64 19.10 -3.01
N ASN A 212 2.45 19.40 -4.29
CA ASN A 212 1.48 20.38 -4.81
C ASN A 212 0.30 19.67 -5.50
N GLY A 213 -0.37 18.74 -4.83
CA GLY A 213 -1.58 18.11 -5.37
C GLY A 213 -2.79 19.04 -5.40
N ASP A 214 -3.86 18.57 -6.03
CA ASP A 214 -5.19 19.21 -6.00
C ASP A 214 -6.29 18.15 -5.88
N LEU A 215 -7.51 18.58 -5.55
CA LEU A 215 -8.68 17.70 -5.50
C LEU A 215 -8.89 17.01 -6.87
N ASN A 216 -9.00 15.69 -6.86
CA ASN A 216 -9.06 14.81 -8.04
C ASN A 216 -7.77 14.77 -8.90
N ALA A 217 -6.69 15.37 -8.42
CA ALA A 217 -5.36 15.31 -8.98
C ALA A 217 -4.32 15.21 -7.84
N GLU A 218 -4.59 14.35 -6.88
CA GLU A 218 -3.73 14.11 -5.73
C GLU A 218 -2.38 13.54 -6.17
N VAL A 219 -1.33 13.89 -5.44
CA VAL A 219 -0.05 13.19 -5.57
C VAL A 219 -0.17 11.85 -4.86
N VAL A 220 0.17 10.77 -5.55
CA VAL A 220 0.12 9.41 -5.01
C VAL A 220 1.52 8.92 -4.67
N ILE A 221 1.76 8.55 -3.41
CA ILE A 221 3.03 8.04 -2.89
C ILE A 221 2.79 6.66 -2.27
N ARG A 222 3.37 5.60 -2.85
CA ARG A 222 3.10 4.21 -2.44
C ARG A 222 4.20 3.24 -2.92
N GLY A 223 4.03 1.96 -2.63
CA GLY A 223 4.82 0.91 -3.27
C GLY A 223 4.51 0.77 -4.76
N ASP A 224 5.45 0.21 -5.51
CA ASP A 224 5.38 0.07 -6.98
C ASP A 224 4.38 -1.00 -7.47
N ARG A 225 3.97 -1.90 -6.58
CA ARG A 225 2.96 -2.91 -6.89
C ARG A 225 1.57 -2.29 -6.95
N ASN A 226 0.98 -2.23 -8.16
CA ASN A 226 -0.28 -1.54 -8.44
C ASN A 226 -1.54 -2.43 -8.37
N ASP A 227 -1.39 -3.70 -8.05
CA ASP A 227 -2.49 -4.62 -7.76
C ASP A 227 -3.31 -4.10 -6.56
N PRO A 228 -4.66 -4.07 -6.62
CA PRO A 228 -5.52 -3.59 -5.54
C PRO A 228 -5.29 -4.26 -4.17
N TYR A 229 -4.75 -5.47 -4.14
CA TYR A 229 -4.36 -6.14 -2.91
C TYR A 229 -3.28 -5.36 -2.15
N TYR A 230 -2.29 -4.80 -2.87
CA TYR A 230 -1.20 -4.03 -2.28
C TYR A 230 -1.60 -2.65 -1.76
N ASP A 231 -2.79 -2.16 -2.12
CA ASP A 231 -3.36 -0.95 -1.51
C ASP A 231 -3.79 -1.17 -0.05
N THR A 232 -3.97 -2.44 0.34
CA THR A 232 -4.53 -2.83 1.63
C THR A 232 -3.51 -3.41 2.61
N ILE A 233 -2.26 -3.62 2.18
CA ILE A 233 -1.20 -4.18 3.02
C ILE A 233 -0.02 -3.22 3.16
N PRO A 234 0.64 -3.20 4.33
CA PRO A 234 1.82 -2.37 4.58
C PRO A 234 3.11 -3.05 4.07
N LYS A 235 4.26 -2.42 4.35
CA LYS A 235 5.61 -2.96 4.12
C LYS A 235 5.99 -3.19 2.65
N ASN A 236 5.35 -2.45 1.74
CA ASN A 236 5.71 -2.47 0.33
C ASN A 236 6.95 -1.61 0.02
N TRP A 237 7.26 -0.63 0.87
CA TRP A 237 8.40 0.28 0.82
C TRP A 237 8.80 0.73 2.23
N ASN A 238 9.93 1.43 2.39
CA ASN A 238 10.44 1.82 3.71
C ASN A 238 9.72 3.06 4.26
N SER A 239 10.22 4.26 3.95
CA SER A 239 9.72 5.54 4.46
C SER A 239 10.22 6.72 3.63
N MET A 240 9.61 7.91 3.86
CA MET A 240 10.22 9.20 3.56
C MET A 240 10.73 9.81 4.87
N GLN A 241 12.06 9.85 5.04
CA GLN A 241 12.72 10.37 6.23
C GLN A 241 13.14 11.81 6.02
N PHE A 242 12.77 12.67 6.96
CA PHE A 242 13.10 14.11 6.99
C PHE A 242 14.07 14.37 8.12
N GLU A 243 15.30 14.73 7.77
CA GLU A 243 16.38 15.01 8.71
C GLU A 243 16.24 16.41 9.33
N ASN A 244 17.03 16.66 10.38
CA ASN A 244 17.03 17.92 11.12
C ASN A 244 17.06 19.16 10.21
N GLY A 245 16.12 20.08 10.43
CA GLY A 245 15.99 21.33 9.68
C GLY A 245 15.47 21.20 8.25
N SER A 246 15.07 19.99 7.81
CA SER A 246 14.36 19.84 6.54
C SER A 246 12.89 20.27 6.64
N LEU A 247 12.26 20.53 5.50
CA LEU A 247 10.91 21.05 5.40
C LEU A 247 10.04 20.20 4.43
N LEU A 248 8.83 19.85 4.88
CA LEU A 248 7.78 19.31 4.03
C LEU A 248 6.60 20.29 3.95
N ASN A 249 6.21 20.70 2.74
CA ASN A 249 4.92 21.31 2.46
C ASN A 249 4.11 20.33 1.61
N MET A 250 2.99 19.81 2.15
CA MET A 250 2.19 18.80 1.48
C MET A 250 0.73 19.20 1.41
N ASN A 251 0.18 19.20 0.22
CA ASN A 251 -1.21 19.48 -0.04
C ASN A 251 -1.79 18.48 -1.07
N TYR A 252 -2.94 17.92 -0.80
CA TYR A 252 -3.61 16.91 -1.62
C TYR A 252 -2.69 15.77 -2.04
N ALA A 253 -2.32 14.93 -1.07
CA ALA A 253 -1.57 13.70 -1.29
C ALA A 253 -2.28 12.47 -0.73
N ARG A 254 -1.95 11.31 -1.28
CA ARG A 254 -2.28 9.99 -0.72
C ARG A 254 -0.99 9.22 -0.52
N VAL A 255 -0.67 8.89 0.75
CA VAL A 255 0.57 8.20 1.14
C VAL A 255 0.20 6.91 1.84
N PHE A 256 0.63 5.75 1.33
CA PHE A 256 0.22 4.48 1.92
C PHE A 256 1.13 3.29 1.58
N GLY A 257 0.94 2.21 2.34
CA GLY A 257 1.50 0.89 2.05
C GLY A 257 2.96 0.69 2.45
N GLY A 258 3.57 1.59 3.25
CA GLY A 258 4.96 1.49 3.68
C GLY A 258 5.16 0.78 5.02
N THR A 259 6.43 0.70 5.43
CA THR A 259 6.80 0.32 6.80
C THR A 259 6.51 1.48 7.74
N ARG A 260 7.04 2.67 7.43
CA ARG A 260 6.75 3.93 8.08
C ARG A 260 6.46 4.99 6.99
N GLY A 261 5.46 5.81 7.17
CA GLY A 261 5.09 6.80 6.16
C GLY A 261 6.07 7.97 6.12
N LEU A 262 5.74 9.04 6.83
CA LEU A 262 6.56 10.23 6.97
C LEU A 262 7.30 10.18 8.30
N ASP A 263 8.63 10.12 8.28
CA ASP A 263 9.50 10.03 9.46
C ASP A 263 10.26 11.34 9.65
N PHE A 264 9.83 12.15 10.63
CA PHE A 264 10.42 13.46 10.92
C PHE A 264 11.37 13.38 12.11
N ARG A 265 12.57 13.92 11.95
CA ARG A 265 13.60 14.01 12.98
C ARG A 265 14.08 15.44 13.11
N GLU A 266 13.55 16.18 14.09
CA GLU A 266 13.83 17.60 14.32
C GLU A 266 13.55 18.44 13.05
N ALA A 267 12.52 18.06 12.30
CA ALA A 267 12.13 18.64 11.03
C ALA A 267 10.79 19.39 11.14
N SER A 268 10.43 20.12 10.09
CA SER A 268 9.18 20.86 10.05
C SER A 268 8.26 20.38 8.92
N ALA A 269 6.95 20.40 9.17
CA ALA A 269 5.98 20.05 8.13
C ALA A 269 4.70 20.89 8.21
N THR A 270 4.15 21.20 7.03
CA THR A 270 2.77 21.64 6.84
C THR A 270 2.05 20.60 5.97
N ILE A 271 1.01 19.95 6.51
CA ILE A 271 0.29 18.88 5.85
C ILE A 271 -1.19 19.25 5.75
N GLN A 272 -1.69 19.38 4.52
CA GLN A 272 -3.07 19.79 4.27
C GLN A 272 -3.78 18.84 3.31
N ASN A 273 -5.08 18.64 3.49
CA ASN A 273 -5.94 17.90 2.55
C ASN A 273 -5.35 16.54 2.13
N THR A 274 -4.76 15.79 3.06
CA THR A 274 -3.93 14.62 2.78
C THR A 274 -4.49 13.38 3.46
N ILE A 275 -4.36 12.22 2.80
CA ILE A 275 -4.76 10.91 3.31
C ILE A 275 -3.52 10.05 3.51
N ILE A 276 -3.29 9.54 4.72
CA ILE A 276 -2.15 8.70 5.09
C ILE A 276 -2.67 7.41 5.74
N HIS A 277 -2.38 6.24 5.18
CA HIS A 277 -2.93 5.00 5.73
C HIS A 277 -2.07 3.75 5.44
N THR A 278 -2.32 2.68 6.18
CA THR A 278 -1.78 1.34 5.93
C THR A 278 -0.26 1.28 6.05
N PHE A 279 0.24 1.45 7.28
CA PHE A 279 1.66 1.34 7.60
C PHE A 279 1.92 0.25 8.65
N GLU A 280 3.06 -0.44 8.52
CA GLU A 280 3.48 -1.46 9.49
C GLU A 280 3.78 -0.85 10.86
N GLU A 281 4.28 0.38 10.91
CA GLU A 281 4.56 1.09 12.15
C GLU A 281 3.64 2.31 12.29
N TYR A 282 4.03 3.44 11.75
CA TYR A 282 3.36 4.74 11.87
C TYR A 282 3.10 5.35 10.49
N GLY A 283 1.97 5.99 10.32
CA GLY A 283 1.73 6.87 9.17
C GLY A 283 2.58 8.14 9.23
N ILE A 284 2.62 8.76 10.41
CA ILE A 284 3.57 9.84 10.76
C ILE A 284 4.31 9.44 12.03
N HIS A 285 5.63 9.47 11.97
CA HIS A 285 6.53 9.31 13.10
C HIS A 285 7.32 10.60 13.27
N ALA A 286 7.25 11.26 14.42
CA ALA A 286 7.83 12.56 14.64
C ALA A 286 8.65 12.59 15.92
N VAL A 287 9.92 12.94 15.82
CA VAL A 287 10.85 13.10 16.93
C VAL A 287 11.22 14.59 17.04
N ASN A 288 10.82 15.26 18.11
CA ASN A 288 11.10 16.67 18.40
C ASN A 288 10.88 17.61 17.18
N SER A 289 9.75 17.46 16.51
CA SER A 289 9.47 18.12 15.24
C SER A 289 8.39 19.19 15.37
N THR A 290 8.20 20.01 14.34
CA THR A 290 7.13 21.01 14.27
C THR A 290 6.20 20.67 13.12
N ILE A 291 4.95 20.28 13.43
CA ILE A 291 3.99 19.86 12.40
C ILE A 291 2.67 20.60 12.56
N THR A 292 2.25 21.26 11.49
CA THR A 292 0.90 21.83 11.36
C THR A 292 0.12 21.00 10.34
N ALA A 293 -1.07 20.49 10.74
CA ALA A 293 -1.90 19.72 9.84
C ALA A 293 -3.37 20.18 9.86
N SER A 294 -3.97 20.17 8.67
CA SER A 294 -5.41 20.43 8.52
C SER A 294 -6.02 19.54 7.45
N ASN A 295 -7.28 19.11 7.65
CA ASN A 295 -7.95 18.15 6.78
C ASN A 295 -7.11 16.88 6.54
N LEU A 296 -6.35 16.45 7.56
CA LEU A 296 -5.56 15.24 7.51
C LEU A 296 -6.42 14.03 7.88
N VAL A 297 -6.44 13.02 7.03
CA VAL A 297 -7.10 11.73 7.29
C VAL A 297 -6.04 10.66 7.50
N MET A 298 -6.12 9.95 8.62
CA MET A 298 -5.21 8.85 8.91
C MET A 298 -5.97 7.60 9.36
N ASN A 299 -5.51 6.41 8.90
CA ASN A 299 -6.10 5.13 9.28
C ASN A 299 -5.10 3.99 9.13
N ASN A 300 -5.36 2.89 9.85
CA ASN A 300 -4.85 1.56 9.58
C ASN A 300 -3.32 1.47 9.68
N CYS A 301 -2.76 1.84 10.85
CA CYS A 301 -1.33 1.68 11.18
C CYS A 301 -1.18 0.77 12.40
N GLN A 302 -0.16 -0.10 12.40
CA GLN A 302 -0.04 -1.16 13.40
C GLN A 302 0.32 -0.64 14.79
N PHE A 303 1.17 0.40 14.91
CA PHE A 303 1.55 0.94 16.23
C PHE A 303 0.71 2.16 16.61
N ALA A 304 0.61 3.15 15.73
CA ALA A 304 -0.31 4.27 15.78
C ALA A 304 -0.34 4.98 14.42
N ASN A 305 -1.41 5.72 14.14
CA ASN A 305 -1.38 6.55 12.94
C ASN A 305 -0.34 7.67 13.08
N PHE A 306 -0.31 8.35 14.22
CA PHE A 306 0.61 9.43 14.51
C PHE A 306 1.37 9.16 15.81
N GLY A 307 2.69 8.97 15.72
CA GLY A 307 3.60 8.82 16.86
C GLY A 307 4.42 10.09 17.07
N ILE A 308 4.40 10.64 18.27
CA ILE A 308 5.17 11.82 18.69
C ILE A 308 6.13 11.40 19.81
N PHE A 309 7.41 11.63 19.61
CA PHE A 309 8.49 11.28 20.52
C PHE A 309 9.43 12.45 20.78
N LYS A 310 10.09 12.50 21.94
CA LYS A 310 10.98 13.59 22.36
C LYS A 310 10.28 14.97 22.36
N GLY A 311 8.95 15.02 22.46
CA GLY A 311 8.18 16.26 22.42
C GLY A 311 8.11 16.90 21.02
N GLY A 312 8.17 18.23 20.95
CA GLY A 312 7.98 19.03 19.75
C GLY A 312 6.73 19.91 19.79
N THR A 313 6.36 20.50 18.65
CA THR A 313 5.18 21.39 18.52
C THR A 313 4.24 20.92 17.41
N TYR A 314 2.98 20.69 17.76
CA TYR A 314 1.98 20.12 16.84
C TYR A 314 0.66 20.87 16.93
N ASP A 315 0.11 21.25 15.77
CA ASP A 315 -1.21 21.87 15.65
C ASP A 315 -2.04 21.12 14.61
N LEU A 316 -3.07 20.42 15.06
CA LEU A 316 -3.96 19.60 14.25
C LEU A 316 -5.36 20.19 14.25
N THR A 317 -5.88 20.62 13.10
CA THR A 317 -7.20 21.24 12.99
C THR A 317 -8.04 20.53 11.92
N HIS A 318 -9.25 20.12 12.28
CA HIS A 318 -10.14 19.36 11.39
C HIS A 318 -9.49 18.10 10.83
N CYS A 319 -8.84 17.30 11.68
CA CYS A 319 -8.23 16.04 11.31
C CYS A 319 -9.14 14.84 11.67
N THR A 320 -9.08 13.79 10.89
CA THR A 320 -9.71 12.49 11.18
C THR A 320 -8.60 11.46 11.36
N LEU A 321 -8.24 11.18 12.60
CA LEU A 321 -7.32 10.12 12.96
C LEU A 321 -8.14 8.96 13.53
N THR A 322 -8.37 7.93 12.71
CA THR A 322 -9.04 6.71 13.16
C THR A 322 -8.13 5.52 12.94
N ASN A 323 -8.05 4.59 13.88
CA ASN A 323 -7.24 3.40 13.66
C ASN A 323 -8.10 2.14 13.73
N GLN A 324 -8.27 1.52 12.57
CA GLN A 324 -9.05 0.30 12.36
C GLN A 324 -8.14 -0.92 12.14
N TRP A 325 -6.86 -0.83 12.52
CA TRP A 325 -5.89 -1.92 12.36
C TRP A 325 -6.35 -3.18 13.08
N ARG A 326 -6.25 -4.32 12.40
CA ARG A 326 -6.52 -5.66 12.93
C ARG A 326 -5.36 -6.60 12.54
N PRO A 327 -4.99 -7.62 13.31
CA PRO A 327 -5.75 -8.19 14.44
C PRO A 327 -5.49 -7.53 15.82
N VAL A 328 -4.50 -6.64 15.94
CA VAL A 328 -4.17 -5.95 17.21
C VAL A 328 -4.70 -4.52 17.14
N ALA A 329 -5.57 -4.16 18.08
CA ALA A 329 -6.06 -2.80 18.20
C ALA A 329 -4.94 -1.83 18.61
N ALA A 330 -4.78 -0.74 17.87
CA ALA A 330 -3.75 0.25 18.10
C ALA A 330 -4.38 1.66 18.21
N PRO A 331 -3.78 2.59 18.99
CA PRO A 331 -4.27 3.95 19.11
C PRO A 331 -4.16 4.73 17.80
N ALA A 332 -4.90 5.81 17.68
CA ALA A 332 -4.77 6.74 16.58
C ALA A 332 -3.57 7.69 16.76
N LEU A 333 -3.29 8.07 18.03
CA LEU A 333 -2.18 8.98 18.35
C LEU A 333 -1.48 8.53 19.64
N ILE A 334 -0.15 8.51 19.61
CA ILE A 334 0.71 8.38 20.79
C ILE A 334 1.59 9.63 20.89
N ALA A 335 1.71 10.23 22.07
CA ALA A 335 2.60 11.36 22.27
C ALA A 335 3.37 11.25 23.60
N GLY A 336 4.69 11.46 23.53
CA GLY A 336 5.60 11.39 24.67
C GLY A 336 6.75 12.38 24.59
N ASN A 337 7.37 12.60 25.75
CA ASN A 337 8.55 13.47 25.91
C ASN A 337 9.87 12.75 25.74
N GLU A 338 9.85 11.44 25.54
CA GLU A 338 11.06 10.59 25.56
C GLU A 338 11.28 9.97 24.17
N TRP A 339 12.53 9.74 23.85
CA TRP A 339 13.00 9.02 22.69
C TRP A 339 14.31 8.29 23.00
N ILE A 340 14.41 7.06 22.57
CA ILE A 340 15.67 6.31 22.63
C ILE A 340 16.31 6.36 21.24
N ASN A 341 17.46 7.05 21.15
CA ASN A 341 18.17 7.21 19.90
C ASN A 341 18.87 5.92 19.43
N SER A 342 19.46 5.94 18.24
CA SER A 342 20.16 4.78 17.67
C SER A 342 21.38 4.30 18.47
N GLN A 343 21.92 5.12 19.37
CA GLN A 343 23.00 4.78 20.30
C GLN A 343 22.47 4.21 21.63
N GLY A 344 21.17 4.05 21.79
CA GLY A 344 20.53 3.58 23.03
C GLY A 344 20.46 4.63 24.14
N GLN A 345 20.67 5.91 23.81
CA GLN A 345 20.60 7.01 24.78
C GLN A 345 19.17 7.55 24.82
N THR A 346 18.69 7.80 26.05
CA THR A 346 17.41 8.47 26.28
C THR A 346 17.55 9.97 26.07
N GLU A 347 16.78 10.50 25.16
CA GLU A 347 16.65 11.94 24.90
C GLU A 347 15.26 12.41 25.28
N THR A 348 15.13 13.64 25.74
CA THR A 348 13.85 14.19 26.22
C THR A 348 13.65 15.60 25.67
N GLY A 349 12.37 16.02 25.58
CA GLY A 349 12.04 17.36 25.09
C GLY A 349 10.64 17.82 25.51
N ALA A 350 10.41 19.12 25.43
CA ALA A 350 9.11 19.71 25.74
C ALA A 350 8.10 19.40 24.63
N LEU A 351 6.85 19.06 25.01
CA LEU A 351 5.73 18.87 24.08
C LEU A 351 4.76 20.05 24.17
N ASN A 352 4.33 20.52 23.00
CA ASN A 352 3.17 21.39 22.83
C ASN A 352 2.27 20.83 21.72
N LEU A 353 1.08 20.31 22.09
CA LEU A 353 0.16 19.64 21.18
C LEU A 353 -1.24 20.28 21.24
N ASN A 354 -1.70 20.83 20.13
CA ASN A 354 -3.07 21.34 19.98
C ASN A 354 -3.84 20.49 18.97
N ILE A 355 -5.03 20.02 19.35
CA ILE A 355 -5.94 19.29 18.48
C ILE A 355 -7.31 19.93 18.56
N LYS A 356 -7.85 20.38 17.42
CA LYS A 356 -9.07 21.16 17.34
C LYS A 356 -10.03 20.60 16.29
N ASN A 357 -11.32 20.60 16.57
CA ASN A 357 -12.37 20.18 15.65
C ASN A 357 -12.13 18.82 14.98
N SER A 358 -11.57 17.86 15.70
CA SER A 358 -11.02 16.61 15.11
C SER A 358 -11.75 15.37 15.61
N ILE A 359 -11.63 14.28 14.86
CA ILE A 359 -12.06 12.94 15.25
C ILE A 359 -10.81 12.12 15.60
N LEU A 360 -10.74 11.65 16.84
CA LEU A 360 -9.70 10.78 17.40
C LEU A 360 -10.38 9.47 17.81
N HIS A 361 -10.39 8.49 16.92
CA HIS A 361 -11.15 7.26 17.11
C HIS A 361 -10.26 6.03 16.90
N SER A 362 -10.54 4.96 17.60
CA SER A 362 -9.87 3.67 17.41
C SER A 362 -10.78 2.52 17.84
N ILE A 363 -10.51 1.33 17.33
CA ILE A 363 -11.04 0.08 17.88
C ILE A 363 -10.34 -0.34 19.18
N ALA A 364 -9.23 0.31 19.55
CA ALA A 364 -8.61 0.19 20.87
C ALA A 364 -9.44 0.97 21.93
N ALA A 365 -9.23 0.63 23.21
CA ALA A 365 -9.87 1.34 24.31
C ALA A 365 -9.54 2.84 24.34
N ASN A 366 -8.35 3.21 23.91
CA ASN A 366 -7.85 4.57 23.81
C ASN A 366 -7.41 4.92 22.40
N ALA A 367 -8.01 5.95 21.82
CA ALA A 367 -7.54 6.53 20.55
C ALA A 367 -6.31 7.41 20.75
N VAL A 368 -6.14 7.99 21.93
CA VAL A 368 -5.01 8.86 22.28
C VAL A 368 -4.33 8.30 23.52
N ILE A 369 -3.00 8.17 23.47
CA ILE A 369 -2.17 7.75 24.60
C ILE A 369 -1.08 8.81 24.82
N PHE A 370 -1.00 9.36 26.04
CA PHE A 370 0.05 10.26 26.47
C PHE A 370 1.04 9.57 27.41
N ALA A 371 2.33 9.82 27.18
CA ALA A 371 3.43 9.31 27.99
C ALA A 371 4.29 10.48 28.49
N PRO A 372 3.77 11.33 29.42
CA PRO A 372 4.55 12.39 30.02
C PRO A 372 5.62 11.86 30.96
N ILE A 373 6.80 12.48 30.94
CA ILE A 373 7.86 12.18 31.91
C ILE A 373 8.04 13.33 32.89
N SER A 374 8.45 12.99 34.11
CA SER A 374 8.71 13.97 35.15
C SER A 374 9.83 14.92 34.77
N GLY A 375 9.64 16.21 35.05
CA GLY A 375 10.65 17.24 34.79
C GLY A 375 10.66 17.83 33.38
N GLN A 376 9.81 17.34 32.48
CA GLN A 376 9.62 17.88 31.14
C GLN A 376 8.24 18.53 30.98
N THR A 377 8.19 19.64 30.22
CA THR A 377 6.91 20.27 29.89
C THR A 377 6.11 19.37 28.95
N PHE A 378 4.88 19.05 29.34
CA PHE A 378 3.92 18.33 28.53
C PHE A 378 2.63 19.15 28.47
N SER A 379 2.51 20.00 27.45
CA SER A 379 1.36 20.87 27.24
C SER A 379 0.50 20.35 26.12
N TYR A 380 -0.80 20.27 26.33
CA TYR A 380 -1.74 19.91 25.27
C TYR A 380 -3.07 20.64 25.41
N LEU A 381 -3.79 20.76 24.31
CA LEU A 381 -5.16 21.22 24.22
C LEU A 381 -5.93 20.32 23.24
N MET A 382 -7.02 19.72 23.67
CA MET A 382 -8.01 19.07 22.80
C MET A 382 -9.33 19.83 22.90
N ARG A 383 -9.73 20.50 21.82
CA ARG A 383 -10.95 21.31 21.80
C ARG A 383 -11.92 20.87 20.70
N ASN A 384 -13.18 20.62 21.08
CA ASN A 384 -14.20 20.12 20.18
C ASN A 384 -13.71 18.90 19.41
N CYS A 385 -13.35 17.84 20.11
CA CYS A 385 -12.90 16.58 19.53
C CYS A 385 -13.86 15.44 19.87
N LEU A 386 -14.10 14.54 18.93
CA LEU A 386 -14.70 13.25 19.22
C LEU A 386 -13.57 12.29 19.56
N ILE A 387 -13.62 11.68 20.76
CA ILE A 387 -12.49 10.92 21.33
C ILE A 387 -12.97 9.56 21.85
N THR A 388 -12.37 8.46 21.40
CA THR A 388 -12.47 7.16 22.07
C THR A 388 -11.49 7.16 23.26
N HIS A 389 -12.00 6.99 24.47
CA HIS A 389 -11.20 7.15 25.68
C HIS A 389 -11.65 6.19 26.81
N ASP A 390 -10.68 5.56 27.43
CA ASP A 390 -10.76 4.92 28.72
C ASP A 390 -9.66 5.55 29.62
N SER A 391 -10.01 5.99 30.83
CA SER A 391 -9.03 6.59 31.77
C SER A 391 -7.87 5.64 32.10
N ASN A 392 -8.09 4.31 31.99
CA ASN A 392 -7.04 3.33 32.17
C ASN A 392 -6.09 3.32 30.97
N GLY A 393 -4.83 3.71 31.21
CA GLY A 393 -3.77 3.64 30.21
C GLY A 393 -3.75 4.75 29.17
N ALA A 394 -4.64 5.74 29.22
CA ALA A 394 -4.61 6.91 28.33
C ALA A 394 -3.49 7.90 28.69
N GLY A 395 -3.08 7.96 29.95
CA GLY A 395 -2.10 8.93 30.47
C GLY A 395 -2.70 10.32 30.72
N PHE A 396 -4.01 10.46 30.61
CA PHE A 396 -4.77 11.67 30.98
C PHE A 396 -6.23 11.33 31.28
N ASP A 397 -6.90 12.23 32.00
CA ASP A 397 -8.34 12.16 32.25
C ASP A 397 -9.07 13.20 31.40
N ILE A 398 -10.32 12.93 31.05
CA ILE A 398 -11.20 13.90 30.38
C ILE A 398 -11.96 14.73 31.42
N THR A 399 -12.50 14.06 32.49
CA THR A 399 -13.33 14.72 33.50
C THR A 399 -12.51 15.70 34.35
N GLY A 400 -12.94 16.95 34.40
CA GLY A 400 -12.26 17.99 35.18
C GLY A 400 -10.92 18.47 34.59
N ASN A 401 -10.58 18.06 33.39
CA ASN A 401 -9.34 18.42 32.71
C ASN A 401 -9.52 19.71 31.88
N PRO A 402 -8.88 20.84 32.27
CA PRO A 402 -9.05 22.10 31.56
C PRO A 402 -8.41 22.09 30.14
N ALA A 403 -7.54 21.14 29.85
CA ALA A 403 -6.94 20.96 28.52
C ALA A 403 -7.86 20.20 27.54
N VAL A 404 -8.99 19.65 28.02
CA VAL A 404 -9.98 18.95 27.19
C VAL A 404 -11.28 19.74 27.22
N VAL A 405 -11.55 20.47 26.14
CA VAL A 405 -12.65 21.42 26.06
C VAL A 405 -13.73 20.94 25.11
N ALA A 406 -14.98 20.85 25.59
CA ALA A 406 -16.16 20.43 24.84
C ALA A 406 -15.95 19.12 24.03
N PRO A 407 -15.49 18.01 24.65
CA PRO A 407 -15.31 16.75 23.96
C PRO A 407 -16.65 16.04 23.69
N THR A 408 -16.70 15.23 22.63
CA THR A 408 -17.68 14.17 22.43
C THR A 408 -16.96 12.84 22.74
N VAL A 409 -17.40 12.10 23.75
CA VAL A 409 -16.62 10.98 24.29
C VAL A 409 -17.32 9.65 24.03
N ASN A 410 -16.57 8.67 23.50
CA ASN A 410 -17.01 7.29 23.30
C ASN A 410 -18.27 7.12 22.42
N GLU A 411 -18.53 8.09 21.56
CA GLU A 411 -19.57 7.99 20.54
C GLU A 411 -18.96 7.43 19.24
N ASP A 412 -19.73 6.58 18.55
CA ASP A 412 -19.31 6.09 17.23
C ASP A 412 -19.36 7.24 16.21
N PRO A 413 -18.26 7.56 15.52
CA PRO A 413 -18.28 8.58 14.45
C PRO A 413 -19.24 8.27 13.31
N SER A 414 -19.74 7.05 13.19
CA SER A 414 -20.62 6.59 12.10
C SER A 414 -20.01 6.86 10.72
N PHE A 415 -18.79 6.37 10.49
CA PHE A 415 -18.14 6.47 9.18
C PHE A 415 -18.91 5.69 8.11
N MET A 416 -18.95 6.20 6.88
CA MET A 416 -19.63 5.54 5.75
C MET A 416 -19.01 4.17 5.45
N ASN A 417 -17.68 4.03 5.49
CA ASN A 417 -17.00 2.76 5.31
C ASN A 417 -15.60 2.77 5.90
N THR A 418 -15.32 1.83 6.81
CA THR A 418 -13.99 1.69 7.45
C THR A 418 -13.13 0.58 6.84
N LEU A 419 -13.67 -0.24 5.91
CA LEU A 419 -12.90 -1.29 5.23
C LEU A 419 -11.80 -0.63 4.39
N ILE A 420 -10.56 -1.05 4.57
CA ILE A 420 -9.40 -0.41 3.94
C ILE A 420 -9.48 -0.41 2.40
N SER A 421 -10.00 -1.48 1.80
CA SER A 421 -10.21 -1.59 0.35
C SER A 421 -11.30 -0.68 -0.22
N LYS A 422 -12.14 -0.09 0.65
CA LYS A 422 -13.27 0.77 0.29
C LYS A 422 -13.36 1.98 1.22
N MET A 423 -12.24 2.39 1.80
CA MET A 423 -12.18 3.40 2.85
C MET A 423 -12.89 4.69 2.45
N ASN A 424 -13.90 5.04 3.23
CA ASN A 424 -14.63 6.30 3.15
C ASN A 424 -14.93 6.81 4.56
N LEU A 425 -14.08 7.66 5.08
CA LEU A 425 -14.15 8.19 6.44
C LEU A 425 -14.96 9.49 6.54
N ARG A 426 -15.83 9.74 5.57
CA ARG A 426 -16.94 10.68 5.74
C ARG A 426 -17.91 10.14 6.78
N VAL A 427 -18.48 11.03 7.56
CA VAL A 427 -19.48 10.64 8.57
C VAL A 427 -20.90 10.66 8.00
N ASN A 428 -21.74 9.75 8.44
CA ASN A 428 -23.15 9.71 8.08
C ASN A 428 -23.92 10.95 8.63
N THR A 429 -25.12 11.18 8.15
CA THR A 429 -25.95 12.35 8.50
C THR A 429 -26.33 12.41 9.96
N ASP A 430 -26.47 11.28 10.62
CA ASP A 430 -26.81 11.10 12.04
C ASP A 430 -25.60 11.01 12.97
N SER A 431 -24.39 11.21 12.45
CA SER A 431 -23.15 11.14 13.22
C SER A 431 -23.13 12.16 14.38
N PRO A 432 -22.65 11.75 15.57
CA PRO A 432 -22.43 12.64 16.71
C PRO A 432 -21.34 13.70 16.45
N ALA A 433 -20.55 13.56 15.39
CA ALA A 433 -19.54 14.54 14.96
C ALA A 433 -20.16 15.77 14.24
N LYS A 434 -21.39 15.66 13.75
CA LYS A 434 -22.05 16.71 12.98
C LYS A 434 -22.39 17.95 13.86
N ASN A 435 -22.07 19.15 13.34
CA ASN A 435 -22.39 20.44 13.97
C ASN A 435 -21.76 20.60 15.37
N LYS A 436 -20.66 19.94 15.68
CA LYS A 436 -19.97 19.98 16.97
C LYS A 436 -18.68 20.81 16.97
N GLY A 437 -18.25 21.28 15.80
CA GLY A 437 -17.02 22.04 15.68
C GLY A 437 -17.14 23.45 16.23
N ASN A 438 -16.03 23.99 16.72
CA ASN A 438 -15.87 25.37 17.10
C ASN A 438 -15.74 26.24 15.82
N THR A 439 -16.58 27.25 15.70
CA THR A 439 -16.63 28.10 14.49
C THR A 439 -15.38 28.97 14.31
N ALA A 440 -14.75 29.43 15.41
CA ALA A 440 -13.53 30.23 15.33
C ALA A 440 -12.34 29.39 14.80
N ASP A 441 -12.23 28.14 15.25
CA ASP A 441 -11.22 27.21 14.72
C ASP A 441 -11.54 26.83 13.26
N ALA A 442 -12.82 26.63 12.92
CA ALA A 442 -13.24 26.32 11.55
C ALA A 442 -12.96 27.49 10.58
N ALA A 443 -12.98 28.74 11.04
CA ALA A 443 -12.64 29.90 10.22
C ALA A 443 -11.18 29.88 9.73
N THR A 444 -10.27 29.18 10.43
CA THR A 444 -8.87 29.01 10.00
C THR A 444 -8.71 27.93 8.94
N VAL A 445 -9.70 27.02 8.80
CA VAL A 445 -9.76 25.94 7.81
C VAL A 445 -11.16 25.91 7.21
N PRO A 446 -11.53 26.93 6.42
CA PRO A 446 -12.93 27.18 6.03
C PRO A 446 -13.52 26.14 5.05
N LEU A 447 -12.68 25.40 4.38
CA LEU A 447 -13.07 24.33 3.45
C LEU A 447 -12.61 22.97 3.98
N ASP A 448 -13.42 21.95 3.75
CA ASP A 448 -13.05 20.58 4.04
C ASP A 448 -12.14 19.96 2.96
N LEU A 449 -11.75 18.71 3.13
CA LEU A 449 -10.88 17.97 2.20
C LEU A 449 -11.44 17.93 0.77
N VAL A 450 -12.76 18.01 0.59
CA VAL A 450 -13.41 18.03 -0.72
C VAL A 450 -13.97 19.39 -1.11
N LYS A 451 -13.43 20.45 -0.48
CA LYS A 451 -13.78 21.87 -0.75
C LYS A 451 -15.22 22.25 -0.39
N ILE A 452 -15.86 21.54 0.55
CA ILE A 452 -17.15 21.92 1.12
C ILE A 452 -16.93 22.93 2.27
N SER A 453 -17.74 23.99 2.32
CA SER A 453 -17.62 25.04 3.33
C SER A 453 -18.07 24.60 4.73
N ARG A 454 -17.31 25.00 5.77
CA ARG A 454 -17.59 24.76 7.20
C ARG A 454 -18.16 25.98 7.93
N THR A 455 -18.47 27.06 7.25
CA THR A 455 -18.67 28.37 7.89
C THR A 455 -19.88 28.47 8.83
N ALA A 456 -20.93 27.65 8.62
CA ALA A 456 -22.16 27.76 9.41
C ALA A 456 -22.23 26.79 10.60
N ASN A 457 -21.99 25.51 10.35
CA ASN A 457 -22.14 24.43 11.35
C ASN A 457 -21.02 23.40 11.14
N PRO A 458 -19.80 23.68 11.63
CA PRO A 458 -18.66 22.83 11.34
C PRO A 458 -18.82 21.44 11.94
N THR A 459 -18.59 20.44 11.12
CA THR A 459 -18.49 19.04 11.50
C THR A 459 -17.07 18.78 12.04
N LEU A 460 -16.92 17.86 13.01
CA LEU A 460 -15.61 17.40 13.45
C LEU A 460 -14.95 16.52 12.38
N GLY A 461 -13.62 16.60 12.30
CA GLY A 461 -12.84 15.82 11.35
C GLY A 461 -12.60 16.51 10.01
N ALA A 462 -12.02 15.75 9.07
CA ALA A 462 -11.54 16.25 7.79
C ALA A 462 -12.65 16.51 6.74
N TYR A 463 -13.86 16.05 6.98
CA TYR A 463 -15.01 16.20 6.07
C TYR A 463 -16.17 16.94 6.75
N GLN A 464 -16.87 17.77 5.95
CA GLN A 464 -18.05 18.53 6.39
C GLN A 464 -19.36 17.71 6.25
#